data_0c947bc9e3a54a3341077abd5373824c
#
_entry.id   0c947bc9e3a54a3341077abd5373824c
#
_cell.length_a   1.000
_cell.length_b   1.000
_cell.length_c   1.000
_cell.angle_alpha   90.00
_cell.angle_beta   90.00
_cell.angle_gamma   90.00
#
_symmetry.space_group_name_H-M   'P 1'
#
loop_
_entity.id
_entity.type
_entity.pdbx_description
1 polymer ?
#
loop_
_entity_poly.entity_id
_entity_poly.type
_entity_poly.pdbx_seq_one_letter_code
_entity_poly.pdbx_strand_id
1 'polypeptide(L)'
;LEDLLNFVKSLGNVVIDGVFTHFATADVAEHGAGNDFTRLQFQRFLQALDQVKAAGIIPRFIHCCNTGGTTWLKEAYSVCTHVRVGSLYLGYSSVQDDWNPVGVEEPASWKTLIVNLRTIQPGESVGYGRAFQPKHPARIATIGIGYGDGYQRSFAMNGAPVLISGQRCPFVGTAMDQS
;
A
#
# COMPACT_ATOMS: atom_id res chain seq x y z
N LEU A 1 30.81 12.78 0.70
CA LEU A 1 30.06 13.06 -0.54
C LEU A 1 30.98 13.72 -1.56
N GLU A 2 31.82 14.69 -1.15
CA GLU A 2 32.73 15.43 -2.03
C GLU A 2 33.62 14.50 -2.88
N ASP A 3 34.26 13.51 -2.26
CA ASP A 3 35.14 12.56 -2.96
C ASP A 3 34.34 11.79 -4.05
N LEU A 4 33.12 11.40 -3.75
CA LEU A 4 32.25 10.72 -4.70
C LEU A 4 31.90 11.63 -5.89
N LEU A 5 31.56 12.89 -5.61
CA LEU A 5 31.25 13.87 -6.66
C LEU A 5 32.46 14.14 -7.56
N ASN A 6 33.64 14.29 -6.97
CA ASN A 6 34.91 14.47 -7.70
C ASN A 6 35.22 13.23 -8.55
N PHE A 7 35.05 12.03 -8.00
CA PHE A 7 35.24 10.79 -8.74
C PHE A 7 34.27 10.70 -9.94
N VAL A 8 32.98 10.93 -9.73
CA VAL A 8 32.00 10.86 -10.83
C VAL A 8 32.28 11.90 -11.91
N LYS A 9 32.72 13.11 -11.53
CA LYS A 9 33.12 14.14 -12.49
C LYS A 9 34.35 13.75 -13.32
N SER A 10 35.25 12.93 -12.77
CA SER A 10 36.40 12.41 -13.52
C SER A 10 36.04 11.40 -14.58
N LEU A 11 34.82 10.84 -14.52
CA LEU A 11 34.29 9.89 -15.50
C LEU A 11 33.64 10.68 -16.66
N GLY A 12 34.36 10.86 -17.76
CA GLY A 12 33.87 11.68 -18.88
C GLY A 12 32.63 11.20 -19.62
N ASN A 13 32.09 10.03 -19.26
CA ASN A 13 30.94 9.39 -19.86
C ASN A 13 29.75 9.17 -18.89
N VAL A 14 29.80 9.79 -17.71
CA VAL A 14 28.76 9.68 -16.67
C VAL A 14 28.19 11.06 -16.34
N VAL A 15 26.86 11.12 -16.22
CA VAL A 15 26.13 12.32 -15.80
C VAL A 15 25.32 11.99 -14.57
N ILE A 16 25.40 12.83 -13.53
CA ILE A 16 24.48 12.75 -12.39
C ILE A 16 23.18 13.41 -12.80
N ASP A 17 22.22 12.62 -13.18
CA ASP A 17 20.93 13.08 -13.69
C ASP A 17 19.90 13.28 -12.58
N GLY A 18 20.05 12.59 -11.45
CA GLY A 18 19.16 12.71 -10.32
C GLY A 18 19.80 12.48 -8.96
N VAL A 19 19.14 13.04 -7.94
CA VAL A 19 19.50 12.88 -6.53
C VAL A 19 18.25 12.51 -5.75
N PHE A 20 18.37 11.48 -4.91
CA PHE A 20 17.23 11.06 -4.11
C PHE A 20 17.62 10.52 -2.74
N THR A 21 16.65 10.50 -1.84
CA THR A 21 16.65 9.69 -0.62
C THR A 21 15.32 8.94 -0.52
N HIS A 22 15.24 7.96 0.37
CA HIS A 22 13.99 7.26 0.68
C HIS A 22 13.72 7.37 2.17
N PHE A 23 12.57 7.96 2.54
CA PHE A 23 12.22 8.14 3.94
C PHE A 23 11.96 6.79 4.62
N ALA A 24 12.60 6.60 5.77
CA ALA A 24 12.52 5.36 6.52
C ALA A 24 11.26 5.26 7.39
N THR A 25 10.69 6.39 7.80
CA THR A 25 9.64 6.46 8.82
C THR A 25 8.48 7.38 8.44
N ALA A 26 8.33 7.74 7.16
CA ALA A 26 7.29 8.69 6.75
C ALA A 26 5.86 8.11 6.82
N ASP A 27 5.72 6.81 6.94
CA ASP A 27 4.47 6.07 7.15
C ASP A 27 4.05 5.99 8.63
N VAL A 28 4.95 6.34 9.54
CA VAL A 28 4.73 6.37 10.99
C VAL A 28 4.38 7.79 11.47
N ALA A 29 3.77 8.61 10.63
CA ALA A 29 3.43 9.98 11.01
C ALA A 29 2.37 9.96 12.13
N GLU A 30 2.78 10.24 13.35
CA GLU A 30 1.87 10.72 14.37
C GLU A 30 1.30 12.07 13.94
N HIS A 31 0.00 12.27 14.09
CA HIS A 31 -0.68 13.49 13.74
C HIS A 31 0.00 14.70 14.39
N GLY A 32 0.56 15.56 13.56
CA GLY A 32 1.16 16.83 13.94
C GLY A 32 2.58 16.72 14.53
N ALA A 33 3.54 17.25 13.85
CA ALA A 33 4.91 17.60 14.29
C ALA A 33 5.86 16.46 14.70
N GLY A 34 5.44 15.21 14.80
CA GLY A 34 6.16 14.14 15.51
C GLY A 34 7.09 13.25 14.71
N ASN A 35 7.23 13.36 13.40
CA ASN A 35 8.20 12.54 12.71
C ASN A 35 9.57 13.24 12.59
N ASP A 36 10.20 13.47 13.73
CA ASP A 36 11.49 14.15 13.81
C ASP A 36 12.56 13.46 12.97
N PHE A 37 12.51 12.13 12.85
CA PHE A 37 13.48 11.41 12.05
C PHE A 37 13.30 11.66 10.53
N THR A 38 12.08 11.68 10.03
CA THR A 38 11.82 12.01 8.61
C THR A 38 12.24 13.44 8.30
N ARG A 39 11.97 14.39 9.20
CA ARG A 39 12.43 15.78 9.04
C ARG A 39 13.95 15.90 9.11
N LEU A 40 14.59 15.18 10.03
CA LEU A 40 16.06 15.10 10.08
C LEU A 40 16.64 14.51 8.79
N GLN A 41 16.03 13.45 8.28
CA GLN A 41 16.44 12.84 7.00
C GLN A 41 16.27 13.82 5.84
N PHE A 42 15.18 14.58 5.82
CA PHE A 42 14.96 15.62 4.81
C PHE A 42 16.00 16.73 4.91
N GLN A 43 16.30 17.22 6.11
CA GLN A 43 17.34 18.23 6.30
C GLN A 43 18.72 17.75 5.80
N ARG A 44 19.09 16.50 6.10
CA ARG A 44 20.34 15.91 5.59
C ARG A 44 20.32 15.77 4.07
N PHE A 45 19.18 15.48 3.49
CA PHE A 45 19.02 15.44 2.05
C PHE A 45 19.21 16.82 1.42
N LEU A 46 18.67 17.88 2.02
CA LEU A 46 18.88 19.25 1.56
C LEU A 46 20.37 19.65 1.60
N GLN A 47 21.05 19.32 2.70
CA GLN A 47 22.49 19.56 2.81
C GLN A 47 23.30 18.83 1.74
N ALA A 48 22.95 17.58 1.44
CA ALA A 48 23.59 16.83 0.36
C ALA A 48 23.30 17.44 -1.02
N LEU A 49 22.07 17.88 -1.24
CA LEU A 49 21.66 18.55 -2.48
C LEU A 49 22.43 19.87 -2.70
N ASP A 50 22.63 20.64 -1.63
CA ASP A 50 23.43 21.87 -1.69
C ASP A 50 24.89 21.58 -2.06
N GLN A 51 25.49 20.51 -1.54
CA GLN A 51 26.86 20.08 -1.93
C GLN A 51 26.89 19.66 -3.42
N VAL A 52 25.89 18.96 -3.91
CA VAL A 52 25.77 18.59 -5.33
C VAL A 52 25.72 19.84 -6.21
N LYS A 53 24.89 20.81 -5.84
CA LYS A 53 24.78 22.10 -6.56
C LYS A 53 26.07 22.91 -6.48
N ALA A 54 26.71 22.99 -5.32
CA ALA A 54 27.98 23.67 -5.13
C ALA A 54 29.08 23.04 -5.98
N ALA A 55 29.02 21.74 -6.24
CA ALA A 55 29.90 21.06 -7.17
C ALA A 55 29.62 21.36 -8.66
N GLY A 56 28.66 22.25 -8.98
CA GLY A 56 28.26 22.60 -10.34
C GLY A 56 27.40 21.58 -11.04
N ILE A 57 26.76 20.65 -10.28
CA ILE A 57 25.87 19.63 -10.81
C ILE A 57 24.42 20.12 -10.62
N ILE A 58 23.64 20.13 -11.71
CA ILE A 58 22.23 20.51 -11.72
C ILE A 58 21.42 19.26 -12.07
N PRO A 59 20.95 18.50 -11.06
CA PRO A 59 20.17 17.29 -11.33
C PRO A 59 18.79 17.65 -11.88
N ARG A 60 18.34 16.91 -12.90
CA ARG A 60 16.98 17.04 -13.45
C ARG A 60 15.93 16.43 -12.53
N PHE A 61 16.31 15.38 -11.81
CA PHE A 61 15.42 14.63 -10.94
C PHE A 61 15.83 14.77 -9.49
N ILE A 62 14.95 15.37 -8.69
CA ILE A 62 15.16 15.52 -7.24
C ILE A 62 13.92 14.95 -6.58
N HIS A 63 14.06 13.90 -5.77
CA HIS A 63 12.92 13.27 -5.13
C HIS A 63 13.27 12.57 -3.82
N CYS A 64 12.41 12.72 -2.82
CA CYS A 64 12.57 12.07 -1.52
C CYS A 64 11.27 11.44 -1.01
N CYS A 65 10.11 11.94 -1.44
CA CYS A 65 8.82 11.50 -0.92
C CYS A 65 8.41 10.13 -1.48
N ASN A 66 8.23 9.16 -0.58
CA ASN A 66 7.40 7.97 -0.76
C ASN A 66 5.92 8.34 -0.54
N THR A 67 5.00 7.38 -0.45
CA THR A 67 3.59 7.65 -0.17
C THR A 67 3.42 8.50 1.08
N GLY A 68 3.99 8.11 2.24
CA GLY A 68 3.89 8.86 3.47
C GLY A 68 4.40 10.29 3.34
N GLY A 69 5.63 10.47 2.85
CA GLY A 69 6.20 11.80 2.64
C GLY A 69 5.36 12.67 1.69
N THR A 70 4.75 12.06 0.68
CA THR A 70 3.84 12.77 -0.25
C THR A 70 2.56 13.25 0.45
N THR A 71 2.08 12.55 1.46
CA THR A 71 0.83 12.94 2.12
C THR A 71 0.98 14.10 3.09
N TRP A 72 2.12 14.23 3.77
CA TRP A 72 2.23 15.23 4.83
C TRP A 72 3.45 16.16 4.79
N LEU A 73 4.57 15.79 4.14
CA LEU A 73 5.79 16.60 4.12
C LEU A 73 5.73 17.66 2.99
N LYS A 74 4.85 18.64 3.14
CA LYS A 74 4.57 19.65 2.11
C LYS A 74 5.78 20.50 1.75
N GLU A 75 6.70 20.74 2.69
CA GLU A 75 7.93 21.47 2.46
C GLU A 75 8.82 20.82 1.40
N ALA A 76 8.73 19.51 1.19
CA ALA A 76 9.45 18.82 0.13
C ALA A 76 8.98 19.19 -1.28
N TYR A 77 7.75 19.68 -1.43
CA TYR A 77 7.17 20.00 -2.75
C TYR A 77 7.86 21.17 -3.45
N SER A 78 8.42 22.10 -2.67
CA SER A 78 9.19 23.23 -3.22
C SER A 78 10.58 22.86 -3.72
N VAL A 79 11.07 21.68 -3.35
CA VAL A 79 12.43 21.19 -3.64
C VAL A 79 12.42 20.05 -4.64
N CYS A 80 11.47 19.13 -4.50
CA CYS A 80 11.40 17.92 -5.29
C CYS A 80 10.72 18.15 -6.64
N THR A 81 11.25 17.52 -7.66
CA THR A 81 10.66 17.51 -9.01
C THR A 81 9.66 16.37 -9.20
N HIS A 82 9.75 15.33 -8.38
CA HIS A 82 8.98 14.09 -8.48
C HIS A 82 8.67 13.51 -7.10
N VAL A 83 7.64 12.68 -7.05
CA VAL A 83 7.29 11.81 -5.92
C VAL A 83 7.30 10.35 -6.36
N ARG A 84 7.46 9.43 -5.42
CA ARG A 84 7.42 7.99 -5.65
C ARG A 84 6.30 7.38 -4.82
N VAL A 85 5.08 7.55 -5.28
CA VAL A 85 3.90 6.97 -4.62
C VAL A 85 3.74 5.50 -4.99
N GLY A 86 3.40 4.69 -4.02
CA GLY A 86 3.04 3.27 -4.16
C GLY A 86 1.59 3.06 -3.76
N SER A 87 1.31 2.87 -2.47
CA SER A 87 -0.04 2.60 -1.96
C SER A 87 -1.05 3.70 -2.29
N LEU A 88 -0.63 4.96 -2.33
CA LEU A 88 -1.49 6.08 -2.69
C LEU A 88 -2.06 5.94 -4.11
N TYR A 89 -1.29 5.37 -5.05
CA TYR A 89 -1.75 5.08 -6.40
C TYR A 89 -2.85 4.00 -6.42
N LEU A 90 -2.84 3.11 -5.41
CA LEU A 90 -3.85 2.07 -5.21
C LEU A 90 -5.03 2.53 -4.35
N GLY A 91 -5.15 3.83 -4.09
CA GLY A 91 -6.27 4.42 -3.41
C GLY A 91 -6.21 4.36 -1.88
N TYR A 92 -5.07 3.99 -1.30
CA TYR A 92 -4.93 4.01 0.16
C TYR A 92 -3.62 4.68 0.61
N SER A 93 -3.69 5.34 1.75
CA SER A 93 -2.52 5.91 2.43
C SER A 93 -1.78 4.81 3.20
N SER A 94 -0.46 4.85 3.19
CA SER A 94 0.37 4.01 4.05
C SER A 94 0.55 4.59 5.45
N VAL A 95 0.02 5.77 5.71
CA VAL A 95 0.06 6.41 7.02
C VAL A 95 -1.03 5.82 7.90
N GLN A 96 -0.72 5.53 9.17
CA GLN A 96 -1.65 4.94 10.12
C GLN A 96 -2.92 5.80 10.31
N ASP A 97 -4.01 5.15 10.77
CA ASP A 97 -5.26 5.77 11.23
C ASP A 97 -6.16 6.38 10.15
N ASP A 98 -6.44 5.67 9.07
CA ASP A 98 -7.40 6.09 8.02
C ASP A 98 -7.20 7.53 7.51
N TRP A 99 -6.00 8.09 7.78
CA TRP A 99 -5.68 9.46 7.40
C TRP A 99 -5.47 9.58 5.90
N ASN A 100 -6.43 10.16 5.23
CA ASN A 100 -6.42 10.37 3.78
C ASN A 100 -6.46 11.87 3.43
N PRO A 101 -5.38 12.63 3.71
CA PRO A 101 -5.36 14.07 3.48
C PRO A 101 -5.36 14.46 1.99
N VAL A 102 -5.15 13.50 1.11
CA VAL A 102 -5.10 13.70 -0.35
C VAL A 102 -6.43 13.34 -1.00
N GLY A 103 -7.36 12.70 -0.26
CA GLY A 103 -8.69 12.34 -0.75
C GLY A 103 -8.67 11.31 -1.87
N VAL A 104 -7.75 10.33 -1.81
CA VAL A 104 -7.71 9.24 -2.79
C VAL A 104 -8.83 8.24 -2.54
N GLU A 105 -9.32 7.64 -3.61
CA GLU A 105 -10.33 6.60 -3.60
C GLU A 105 -9.75 5.29 -4.11
N GLU A 106 -10.24 4.16 -3.62
CA GLU A 106 -9.85 2.84 -4.11
C GLU A 106 -10.33 2.66 -5.55
N PRO A 107 -9.41 2.49 -6.53
CA PRO A 107 -9.77 2.41 -7.95
C PRO A 107 -10.30 1.04 -8.36
N ALA A 108 -10.15 0.02 -7.51
CA ALA A 108 -10.45 -1.36 -7.84
C ALA A 108 -11.60 -1.92 -7.00
N SER A 109 -12.44 -2.71 -7.63
CA SER A 109 -13.41 -3.57 -6.95
C SER A 109 -13.32 -4.98 -7.53
N TRP A 110 -13.33 -5.99 -6.66
CA TRP A 110 -13.31 -7.38 -7.08
C TRP A 110 -14.70 -7.98 -7.00
N LYS A 111 -15.22 -8.46 -8.13
CA LYS A 111 -16.60 -8.96 -8.25
C LYS A 111 -16.57 -10.40 -8.75
N THR A 112 -17.53 -11.19 -8.25
CA THR A 112 -17.75 -12.56 -8.68
C THR A 112 -19.24 -12.87 -8.72
N LEU A 113 -19.60 -14.04 -9.24
CA LEU A 113 -20.98 -14.51 -9.31
C LEU A 113 -21.25 -15.50 -8.19
N ILE A 114 -22.50 -15.53 -7.71
CA ILE A 114 -23.00 -16.65 -6.92
C ILE A 114 -23.33 -17.78 -7.90
N VAL A 115 -22.59 -18.88 -7.80
CA VAL A 115 -22.75 -20.04 -8.68
C VAL A 115 -23.67 -21.11 -8.10
N ASN A 116 -23.90 -21.10 -6.79
CA ASN A 116 -24.86 -21.95 -6.13
C ASN A 116 -25.44 -21.27 -4.89
N LEU A 117 -26.70 -21.51 -4.63
CA LEU A 117 -27.39 -21.02 -3.43
C LEU A 117 -28.27 -22.14 -2.85
N ARG A 118 -27.97 -22.50 -1.61
CA ARG A 118 -28.68 -23.57 -0.92
C ARG A 118 -28.93 -23.23 0.54
N THR A 119 -29.94 -23.87 1.13
CA THR A 119 -30.15 -23.84 2.58
C THR A 119 -29.64 -25.13 3.19
N ILE A 120 -28.85 -25.03 4.25
CA ILE A 120 -28.37 -26.16 5.05
C ILE A 120 -29.07 -26.14 6.41
N GLN A 121 -29.31 -27.33 6.96
CA GLN A 121 -29.97 -27.53 8.23
C GLN A 121 -28.97 -27.77 9.36
N PRO A 122 -29.36 -27.61 10.64
CA PRO A 122 -28.59 -28.10 11.77
C PRO A 122 -28.21 -29.57 11.61
N GLY A 123 -26.90 -29.91 11.85
CA GLY A 123 -26.36 -31.25 11.60
C GLY A 123 -25.64 -31.39 10.26
N GLU A 124 -25.98 -30.57 9.27
CA GLU A 124 -25.20 -30.45 8.03
C GLU A 124 -23.98 -29.57 8.20
N SER A 125 -23.09 -29.53 7.22
CA SER A 125 -21.84 -28.78 7.30
C SER A 125 -21.37 -28.30 5.95
N VAL A 126 -20.46 -27.30 5.99
CA VAL A 126 -19.77 -26.75 4.81
C VAL A 126 -18.26 -26.76 5.06
N GLY A 127 -17.50 -27.00 3.99
CA GLY A 127 -16.05 -26.93 3.95
C GLY A 127 -15.35 -28.19 4.45
N TYR A 128 -14.08 -28.28 4.17
CA TYR A 128 -13.20 -29.36 4.64
C TYR A 128 -13.17 -29.41 6.16
N GLY A 129 -13.13 -30.60 6.69
CA GLY A 129 -13.17 -30.83 8.15
C GLY A 129 -14.51 -30.42 8.79
N ARG A 130 -15.57 -30.21 7.98
CA ARG A 130 -16.85 -29.70 8.46
C ARG A 130 -16.70 -28.36 9.21
N ALA A 131 -15.91 -27.47 8.68
CA ALA A 131 -15.46 -26.24 9.34
C ALA A 131 -16.60 -25.33 9.78
N PHE A 132 -17.72 -25.35 9.07
CA PHE A 132 -18.93 -24.62 9.45
C PHE A 132 -20.11 -25.58 9.65
N GLN A 133 -20.74 -25.50 10.82
CA GLN A 133 -21.92 -26.25 11.17
C GLN A 133 -22.94 -25.25 11.77
N PRO A 134 -24.08 -25.02 11.09
CA PRO A 134 -25.06 -24.05 11.57
C PRO A 134 -25.86 -24.60 12.75
N LYS A 135 -26.20 -23.73 13.70
CA LYS A 135 -27.14 -24.02 14.80
C LYS A 135 -28.60 -23.82 14.39
N HIS A 136 -28.83 -23.07 13.33
CA HIS A 136 -30.13 -22.78 12.73
C HIS A 136 -30.05 -22.94 11.22
N PRO A 137 -31.19 -23.11 10.49
CA PRO A 137 -31.14 -23.14 9.02
C PRO A 137 -30.38 -21.93 8.48
N ALA A 138 -29.37 -22.16 7.62
CA ALA A 138 -28.52 -21.13 7.06
C ALA A 138 -28.52 -21.19 5.53
N ARG A 139 -28.64 -20.03 4.89
CA ARG A 139 -28.47 -19.94 3.43
C ARG A 139 -26.99 -19.80 3.14
N ILE A 140 -26.47 -20.67 2.29
CA ILE A 140 -25.07 -20.71 1.86
C ILE A 140 -25.03 -20.36 0.38
N ALA A 141 -24.23 -19.33 0.07
CA ALA A 141 -23.89 -18.97 -1.29
C ALA A 141 -22.49 -19.49 -1.61
N THR A 142 -22.37 -20.26 -2.68
CA THR A 142 -21.08 -20.61 -3.27
C THR A 142 -20.75 -19.56 -4.31
N ILE A 143 -19.58 -18.97 -4.21
CA ILE A 143 -19.10 -17.94 -5.12
C ILE A 143 -18.04 -18.50 -6.07
N GLY A 144 -18.01 -18.02 -7.30
CA GLY A 144 -17.10 -18.49 -8.36
C GLY A 144 -15.70 -17.86 -8.28
N ILE A 145 -15.11 -17.84 -7.08
CA ILE A 145 -13.78 -17.28 -6.84
C ILE A 145 -13.09 -18.07 -5.72
N GLY A 146 -11.80 -18.28 -5.87
CA GLY A 146 -11.00 -18.95 -4.86
C GLY A 146 -9.52 -18.56 -4.91
N TYR A 147 -8.65 -19.36 -4.29
CA TYR A 147 -7.23 -19.04 -4.26
C TYR A 147 -6.56 -19.15 -5.64
N GLY A 148 -7.09 -19.93 -6.56
CA GLY A 148 -6.64 -19.97 -7.96
C GLY A 148 -6.81 -18.64 -8.68
N ASP A 149 -7.78 -17.81 -8.23
CA ASP A 149 -8.03 -16.47 -8.76
C ASP A 149 -7.33 -15.36 -7.96
N GLY A 150 -6.55 -15.72 -6.96
CA GLY A 150 -5.85 -14.78 -6.08
C GLY A 150 -6.54 -14.44 -4.76
N TYR A 151 -7.74 -15.02 -4.48
CA TYR A 151 -8.40 -14.86 -3.17
C TYR A 151 -7.67 -15.71 -2.14
N GLN A 152 -6.76 -15.11 -1.40
CA GLN A 152 -5.89 -15.83 -0.47
C GLN A 152 -6.69 -16.58 0.59
N ARG A 153 -6.29 -17.82 0.88
CA ARG A 153 -6.93 -18.64 1.93
C ARG A 153 -6.96 -17.94 3.29
N SER A 154 -5.95 -17.13 3.58
CA SER A 154 -5.88 -16.32 4.80
C SER A 154 -7.04 -15.33 4.92
N PHE A 155 -7.58 -14.82 3.84
CA PHE A 155 -8.75 -13.93 3.89
C PHE A 155 -9.97 -14.64 4.45
N ALA A 156 -10.29 -15.83 3.93
CA ALA A 156 -11.37 -16.66 4.45
C ALA A 156 -11.14 -17.06 5.91
N MET A 157 -9.92 -17.49 6.25
CA MET A 157 -9.57 -17.92 7.61
C MET A 157 -9.65 -16.78 8.65
N ASN A 158 -9.39 -15.55 8.23
CA ASN A 158 -9.46 -14.35 9.06
C ASN A 158 -10.85 -13.67 9.01
N GLY A 159 -11.83 -14.32 8.41
CA GLY A 159 -13.22 -13.84 8.41
C GLY A 159 -13.46 -12.62 7.52
N ALA A 160 -12.65 -12.43 6.47
CA ALA A 160 -12.88 -11.35 5.52
C ALA A 160 -14.28 -11.49 4.91
N PRO A 161 -15.15 -10.46 5.00
CA PRO A 161 -16.51 -10.55 4.53
C PRO A 161 -16.59 -10.40 3.00
N VAL A 162 -17.62 -11.03 2.44
CA VAL A 162 -18.07 -10.80 1.06
C VAL A 162 -19.33 -9.93 1.10
N LEU A 163 -19.43 -8.98 0.18
CA LEU A 163 -20.63 -8.16 0.04
C LEU A 163 -21.61 -8.84 -0.92
N ILE A 164 -22.80 -9.18 -0.44
CA ILE A 164 -23.90 -9.70 -1.25
C ILE A 164 -25.08 -8.73 -1.13
N SER A 165 -25.47 -8.10 -2.22
CA SER A 165 -26.51 -7.04 -2.23
C SER A 165 -26.29 -5.96 -1.17
N GLY A 166 -25.03 -5.53 -0.98
CA GLY A 166 -24.64 -4.52 0.02
C GLY A 166 -24.54 -5.03 1.47
N GLN A 167 -24.88 -6.28 1.74
CA GLN A 167 -24.76 -6.87 3.07
C GLN A 167 -23.42 -7.59 3.24
N ARG A 168 -22.76 -7.39 4.37
CA ARG A 168 -21.54 -8.13 4.74
C ARG A 168 -21.91 -9.56 5.16
N CYS A 169 -21.51 -10.52 4.35
CA CYS A 169 -21.68 -11.95 4.64
C CYS A 169 -20.33 -12.54 5.05
N PRO A 170 -20.24 -13.25 6.18
CA PRO A 170 -19.00 -13.88 6.58
C PRO A 170 -18.66 -15.01 5.62
N PHE A 171 -17.38 -15.18 5.34
CA PHE A 171 -16.90 -16.36 4.64
C PHE A 171 -16.95 -17.55 5.59
N VAL A 172 -17.54 -18.67 5.17
CA VAL A 172 -17.66 -19.88 5.98
C VAL A 172 -17.00 -21.06 5.28
N GLY A 173 -16.21 -21.80 6.03
CA GLY A 173 -15.41 -22.89 5.47
C GLY A 173 -14.02 -22.39 4.99
N THR A 174 -13.46 -23.08 4.02
CA THR A 174 -12.13 -22.80 3.47
C THR A 174 -12.26 -22.45 1.99
N ALA A 175 -11.65 -21.34 1.58
CA ALA A 175 -11.57 -21.04 0.16
C ALA A 175 -10.74 -22.11 -0.56
N MET A 176 -11.27 -22.63 -1.66
CA MET A 176 -10.64 -23.62 -2.53
C MET A 176 -10.23 -22.95 -3.84
N ASP A 177 -9.80 -23.73 -4.82
CA ASP A 177 -9.39 -23.25 -6.16
C ASP A 177 -10.44 -22.33 -6.78
N GLN A 178 -11.69 -22.79 -6.72
CA GLN A 178 -12.92 -22.04 -7.03
C GLN A 178 -13.91 -22.37 -5.92
N SER A 179 -14.33 -21.39 -5.17
CA SER A 179 -15.14 -21.58 -3.95
C SER A 179 -16.58 -21.21 -4.16
#